data_bc0893eaf962669046c87f4531b2dfa3
#
_entry.id   bc0893eaf962669046c87f4531b2dfa3
#
_cell.length_a   1.000
_cell.length_b   1.000
_cell.length_c   1.000
_cell.angle_alpha   90.00
_cell.angle_beta   90.00
_cell.angle_gamma   90.00
#
_symmetry.space_group_name_H-M   'P 1'
#
loop_
_entity.id
_entity.type
_entity.pdbx_description
1 polymer ?
#
loop_
_entity_poly.entity_id
_entity_poly.type
_entity_poly.pdbx_seq_one_letter_code
_entity_poly.pdbx_strand_id
1 'polypeptide(L)'
;MLDPQELERYARHIVLREVGGPGQQKLKAARVLVVGAGGLGAPVLLYLAAAGVGTLGVIDDDTVSLSNLQRQVIFTTAGIGKQKAGRAGAAIERLNPHVAIETHAERLTAANALDLIARYDIVADGSDNFATRYLTSDACYFAKKPLVTAAVGTFDGALTTIRAHEKRVDGRPNPTYRCLFPEPPPPGTVPACAEAGILGALPGILGSMMALEVIREIVGFGEGLVGRLAMIDARSMRFETLSYAWDPGNPLSGQNPTVKDLSGKY
;
A
#
# COMPACT_ATOMS: atom_id res chain seq x y z
N MET A 1 -17.82 13.40 -13.71
CA MET A 1 -18.88 12.51 -14.23
C MET A 1 -18.21 11.39 -14.99
N LEU A 2 -18.76 10.17 -14.97
CA LEU A 2 -18.23 9.05 -15.78
C LEU A 2 -18.72 9.21 -17.22
N ASP A 3 -17.84 8.97 -18.19
CA ASP A 3 -18.20 8.92 -19.60
C ASP A 3 -18.78 7.54 -19.99
N PRO A 4 -19.32 7.36 -21.21
CA PRO A 4 -19.91 6.07 -21.64
C PRO A 4 -18.93 4.88 -21.62
N GLN A 5 -17.64 5.10 -21.93
CA GLN A 5 -16.63 4.04 -21.89
C GLN A 5 -16.29 3.64 -20.45
N GLU A 6 -16.22 4.61 -19.54
CA GLU A 6 -16.05 4.38 -18.11
C GLU A 6 -17.25 3.63 -17.52
N LEU A 7 -18.48 3.99 -17.92
CA LEU A 7 -19.69 3.28 -17.48
C LEU A 7 -19.67 1.81 -17.89
N GLU A 8 -19.25 1.51 -19.11
CA GLU A 8 -19.11 0.14 -19.59
C GLU A 8 -17.97 -0.59 -18.84
N ARG A 9 -16.80 0.05 -18.72
CA ARG A 9 -15.61 -0.52 -18.07
C ARG A 9 -15.88 -0.88 -16.60
N TYR A 10 -16.56 0.00 -15.87
CA TYR A 10 -16.82 -0.18 -14.43
C TYR A 10 -18.21 -0.73 -14.12
N ALA A 11 -18.94 -1.20 -15.11
CA ALA A 11 -20.32 -1.70 -14.93
C ALA A 11 -20.44 -2.73 -13.80
N ARG A 12 -19.44 -3.62 -13.63
CA ARG A 12 -19.44 -4.66 -12.58
C ARG A 12 -19.24 -4.08 -11.16
N HIS A 13 -18.60 -2.95 -11.02
CA HIS A 13 -18.55 -2.20 -9.76
C HIS A 13 -19.85 -1.43 -9.51
N ILE A 14 -20.38 -0.78 -10.55
CA ILE A 14 -21.54 0.09 -10.45
C ILE A 14 -22.81 -0.68 -10.04
N VAL A 15 -22.94 -1.96 -10.40
CA VAL A 15 -24.08 -2.80 -9.99
C VAL A 15 -23.99 -3.31 -8.55
N LEU A 16 -22.82 -3.19 -7.88
CA LEU A 16 -22.69 -3.51 -6.47
C LEU A 16 -23.36 -2.42 -5.64
N ARG A 17 -24.32 -2.80 -4.77
CA ARG A 17 -25.10 -1.86 -3.97
C ARG A 17 -24.20 -0.93 -3.11
N GLU A 18 -23.13 -1.48 -2.55
CA GLU A 18 -22.19 -0.80 -1.67
C GLU A 18 -21.25 0.16 -2.41
N VAL A 19 -21.05 -0.03 -3.70
CA VAL A 19 -20.19 0.80 -4.55
C VAL A 19 -21.05 1.79 -5.33
N GLY A 20 -21.87 1.28 -6.23
CA GLY A 20 -22.76 2.08 -7.07
C GLY A 20 -22.02 3.11 -7.94
N GLY A 21 -22.79 3.96 -8.61
CA GLY A 21 -22.24 5.14 -9.31
C GLY A 21 -21.49 6.10 -8.39
N PRO A 22 -22.02 6.42 -7.20
CA PRO A 22 -21.32 7.30 -6.24
C PRO A 22 -19.96 6.76 -5.78
N GLY A 23 -19.85 5.46 -5.49
CA GLY A 23 -18.57 4.84 -5.12
C GLY A 23 -17.57 4.87 -6.27
N GLN A 24 -18.02 4.61 -7.51
CA GLN A 24 -17.15 4.71 -8.68
C GLN A 24 -16.67 6.15 -8.94
N GLN A 25 -17.50 7.15 -8.65
CA GLN A 25 -17.08 8.56 -8.72
C GLN A 25 -16.04 8.90 -7.64
N LYS A 26 -16.16 8.34 -6.42
CA LYS A 26 -15.11 8.48 -5.39
C LYS A 26 -13.79 7.87 -5.87
N LEU A 27 -13.81 6.68 -6.47
CA LEU A 27 -12.61 6.06 -7.03
C LEU A 27 -11.99 6.95 -8.11
N LYS A 28 -12.78 7.47 -9.04
CA LYS A 28 -12.31 8.38 -10.10
C LYS A 28 -11.72 9.69 -9.55
N ALA A 29 -12.19 10.17 -8.43
CA ALA A 29 -11.67 11.40 -7.81
C ALA A 29 -10.41 11.15 -6.96
N ALA A 30 -10.19 9.91 -6.52
CA ALA A 30 -9.15 9.57 -5.57
C ALA A 30 -7.74 9.60 -6.19
N ARG A 31 -6.77 9.95 -5.35
CA ARG A 31 -5.34 9.95 -5.63
C ARG A 31 -4.65 8.97 -4.68
N VAL A 32 -4.01 7.92 -5.19
CA VAL A 32 -3.35 6.89 -4.40
C VAL A 32 -1.86 6.86 -4.71
N LEU A 33 -1.01 6.94 -3.68
CA LEU A 33 0.43 6.69 -3.81
C LEU A 33 0.74 5.23 -3.50
N VAL A 34 1.43 4.55 -4.40
CA VAL A 34 1.98 3.21 -4.19
C VAL A 34 3.48 3.32 -3.98
N VAL A 35 3.95 2.94 -2.80
CA VAL A 35 5.38 2.89 -2.44
C VAL A 35 5.90 1.50 -2.77
N GLY A 36 6.81 1.43 -3.75
CA GLY A 36 7.34 0.19 -4.30
C GLY A 36 6.46 -0.42 -5.41
N ALA A 37 7.07 -0.69 -6.57
CA ALA A 37 6.45 -1.41 -7.69
C ALA A 37 6.89 -2.90 -7.73
N GLY A 38 7.22 -3.45 -6.56
CA GLY A 38 7.69 -4.81 -6.36
C GLY A 38 6.58 -5.86 -6.42
N GLY A 39 6.77 -6.97 -5.71
CA GLY A 39 5.81 -8.09 -5.68
C GLY A 39 4.44 -7.72 -5.11
N LEU A 40 4.39 -6.87 -4.08
CA LEU A 40 3.14 -6.34 -3.51
C LEU A 40 2.58 -5.18 -4.35
N GLY A 41 3.42 -4.23 -4.73
CA GLY A 41 2.98 -3.05 -5.48
C GLY A 41 2.46 -3.34 -6.88
N ALA A 42 2.98 -4.36 -7.56
CA ALA A 42 2.54 -4.76 -8.90
C ALA A 42 1.03 -5.08 -8.96
N PRO A 43 0.49 -6.01 -8.16
CA PRO A 43 -0.95 -6.27 -8.15
C PRO A 43 -1.77 -5.09 -7.61
N VAL A 44 -1.26 -4.33 -6.62
CA VAL A 44 -1.92 -3.10 -6.14
C VAL A 44 -2.16 -2.14 -7.30
N LEU A 45 -1.11 -1.79 -8.05
CA LEU A 45 -1.18 -0.87 -9.18
C LEU A 45 -2.15 -1.37 -10.25
N LEU A 46 -2.08 -2.66 -10.60
CA LEU A 46 -2.96 -3.24 -11.63
C LEU A 46 -4.43 -3.20 -11.22
N TYR A 47 -4.76 -3.62 -9.99
CA TYR A 47 -6.16 -3.65 -9.55
C TYR A 47 -6.73 -2.26 -9.29
N LEU A 48 -5.94 -1.30 -8.77
CA LEU A 48 -6.41 0.07 -8.60
C LEU A 48 -6.63 0.76 -9.95
N ALA A 49 -5.75 0.53 -10.92
CA ALA A 49 -5.95 1.01 -12.29
C ALA A 49 -7.18 0.39 -12.95
N ALA A 50 -7.37 -0.94 -12.84
CA ALA A 50 -8.54 -1.62 -13.36
C ALA A 50 -9.84 -1.14 -12.70
N ALA A 51 -9.80 -0.80 -11.40
CA ALA A 51 -10.92 -0.25 -10.65
C ALA A 51 -11.25 1.21 -11.00
N GLY A 52 -10.37 1.92 -11.71
CA GLY A 52 -10.59 3.29 -12.12
C GLY A 52 -10.31 4.32 -11.02
N VAL A 53 -9.28 4.09 -10.20
CA VAL A 53 -8.72 5.13 -9.33
C VAL A 53 -8.15 6.25 -10.21
N GLY A 54 -8.61 7.49 -10.00
CA GLY A 54 -8.38 8.57 -10.95
C GLY A 54 -6.92 8.95 -11.14
N THR A 55 -6.11 8.93 -10.05
CA THR A 55 -4.66 9.18 -10.12
C THR A 55 -3.91 8.14 -9.29
N LEU A 56 -2.94 7.50 -9.91
CA LEU A 56 -1.99 6.63 -9.23
C LEU A 56 -0.60 7.28 -9.25
N GLY A 57 0.01 7.44 -8.08
CA GLY A 57 1.44 7.71 -7.96
C GLY A 57 2.18 6.40 -7.74
N VAL A 58 3.35 6.24 -8.31
CA VAL A 58 4.24 5.13 -8.02
C VAL A 58 5.66 5.66 -7.77
N ILE A 59 6.23 5.31 -6.61
CA ILE A 59 7.62 5.65 -6.27
C ILE A 59 8.43 4.36 -6.11
N ASP A 60 9.51 4.23 -6.90
CA ASP A 60 10.42 3.08 -6.91
C ASP A 60 11.72 3.49 -7.60
N ASP A 61 12.87 3.31 -6.95
CA ASP A 61 14.19 3.68 -7.45
C ASP A 61 14.92 2.54 -8.19
N ASP A 62 14.34 1.34 -8.22
CA ASP A 62 14.95 0.16 -8.81
C ASP A 62 14.75 0.06 -10.33
N THR A 63 15.54 -0.85 -10.91
CA THR A 63 15.36 -1.36 -12.28
C THR A 63 14.79 -2.76 -12.28
N VAL A 64 14.09 -3.12 -13.34
CA VAL A 64 13.55 -4.47 -13.55
C VAL A 64 14.70 -5.46 -13.75
N SER A 65 14.74 -6.53 -12.95
CA SER A 65 15.67 -7.65 -13.12
C SER A 65 14.96 -8.94 -13.50
N LEU A 66 15.66 -9.88 -14.12
CA LEU A 66 15.09 -11.17 -14.51
C LEU A 66 14.50 -11.92 -13.29
N SER A 67 15.22 -11.89 -12.15
CA SER A 67 14.78 -12.55 -10.90
C SER A 67 13.51 -11.93 -10.28
N ASN A 68 13.11 -10.74 -10.71
CA ASN A 68 11.87 -10.10 -10.26
C ASN A 68 10.62 -10.68 -10.95
N LEU A 69 10.75 -11.16 -12.20
CA LEU A 69 9.61 -11.49 -13.06
C LEU A 69 8.74 -12.63 -12.53
N GLN A 70 9.27 -13.48 -11.66
CA GLN A 70 8.51 -14.56 -11.04
C GLN A 70 7.41 -14.09 -10.04
N ARG A 71 7.44 -12.78 -9.63
CA ARG A 71 6.46 -12.20 -8.69
C ARG A 71 6.02 -10.78 -9.03
N GLN A 72 6.76 -10.05 -9.84
CA GLN A 72 6.44 -8.66 -10.22
C GLN A 72 5.73 -8.64 -11.58
N VAL A 73 4.49 -9.13 -11.58
CA VAL A 73 3.71 -9.47 -12.79
C VAL A 73 3.33 -8.28 -13.67
N ILE A 74 3.54 -7.04 -13.22
CA ILE A 74 3.34 -5.82 -14.01
C ILE A 74 4.45 -5.63 -15.08
N PHE A 75 5.59 -6.31 -14.89
CA PHE A 75 6.74 -6.21 -15.78
C PHE A 75 6.84 -7.37 -16.76
N THR A 76 7.60 -7.16 -17.82
CA THR A 76 7.85 -8.16 -18.88
C THR A 76 9.35 -8.30 -19.12
N THR A 77 9.78 -9.38 -19.77
CA THR A 77 11.18 -9.62 -20.15
C THR A 77 11.76 -8.45 -20.95
N ALA A 78 11.00 -7.82 -21.83
CA ALA A 78 11.43 -6.63 -22.59
C ALA A 78 11.66 -5.38 -21.71
N GLY A 79 11.25 -5.43 -20.45
CA GLY A 79 11.45 -4.36 -19.47
C GLY A 79 12.74 -4.47 -18.67
N ILE A 80 13.48 -5.57 -18.77
CA ILE A 80 14.72 -5.79 -17.99
C ILE A 80 15.70 -4.63 -18.22
N GLY A 81 16.29 -4.12 -17.12
CA GLY A 81 17.19 -2.98 -17.10
C GLY A 81 16.53 -1.60 -17.17
N LYS A 82 15.20 -1.53 -17.31
CA LYS A 82 14.44 -0.26 -17.32
C LYS A 82 13.96 0.08 -15.90
N GLN A 83 13.78 1.37 -15.63
CA GLN A 83 13.23 1.87 -14.34
C GLN A 83 11.85 1.27 -14.05
N LYS A 84 11.65 0.70 -12.84
CA LYS A 84 10.39 0.07 -12.42
C LYS A 84 9.24 1.05 -12.47
N ALA A 85 9.38 2.25 -11.91
CA ALA A 85 8.33 3.26 -11.89
C ALA A 85 7.83 3.58 -13.30
N GLY A 86 8.72 3.85 -14.24
CA GLY A 86 8.37 4.14 -15.65
C GLY A 86 7.72 2.94 -16.37
N ARG A 87 8.18 1.71 -16.07
CA ARG A 87 7.55 0.49 -16.66
C ARG A 87 6.17 0.20 -16.10
N ALA A 88 5.98 0.46 -14.80
CA ALA A 88 4.66 0.38 -14.16
C ALA A 88 3.70 1.41 -14.77
N GLY A 89 4.14 2.66 -14.94
CA GLY A 89 3.35 3.69 -15.61
C GLY A 89 2.87 3.25 -16.99
N ALA A 90 3.77 2.80 -17.85
CA ALA A 90 3.43 2.31 -19.19
C ALA A 90 2.49 1.08 -19.19
N ALA A 91 2.53 0.25 -18.15
CA ALA A 91 1.60 -0.87 -18.02
C ALA A 91 0.18 -0.39 -17.63
N ILE A 92 0.09 0.58 -16.73
CA ILE A 92 -1.17 1.19 -16.29
C ILE A 92 -1.86 1.93 -17.45
N GLU A 93 -1.14 2.75 -18.20
CA GLU A 93 -1.68 3.46 -19.38
C GLU A 93 -2.30 2.50 -20.40
N ARG A 94 -1.67 1.36 -20.64
CA ARG A 94 -2.22 0.32 -21.54
C ARG A 94 -3.43 -0.39 -20.94
N LEU A 95 -3.47 -0.57 -19.61
CA LEU A 95 -4.57 -1.25 -18.93
C LEU A 95 -5.82 -0.36 -18.87
N ASN A 96 -5.63 0.90 -18.48
CA ASN A 96 -6.75 1.83 -18.31
C ASN A 96 -6.33 3.27 -18.64
N PRO A 97 -6.64 3.78 -19.83
CA PRO A 97 -6.26 5.12 -20.27
C PRO A 97 -7.01 6.25 -19.53
N HIS A 98 -8.03 5.93 -18.73
CA HIS A 98 -8.75 6.91 -17.91
C HIS A 98 -8.06 7.19 -16.57
N VAL A 99 -7.00 6.47 -16.24
CA VAL A 99 -6.22 6.64 -14.99
C VAL A 99 -4.97 7.46 -15.28
N ALA A 100 -4.83 8.58 -14.57
CA ALA A 100 -3.59 9.35 -14.61
C ALA A 100 -2.51 8.63 -13.78
N ILE A 101 -1.28 8.56 -14.31
CA ILE A 101 -0.15 7.96 -13.60
C ILE A 101 0.99 8.96 -13.42
N GLU A 102 1.45 9.11 -12.17
CA GLU A 102 2.59 9.92 -11.78
C GLU A 102 3.73 8.99 -11.35
N THR A 103 4.83 9.02 -12.11
CA THR A 103 5.97 8.11 -11.85
C THR A 103 7.12 8.86 -11.18
N HIS A 104 7.59 8.35 -10.04
CA HIS A 104 8.71 8.87 -9.27
C HIS A 104 9.82 7.82 -9.27
N ALA A 105 10.77 7.96 -10.20
CA ALA A 105 11.94 7.06 -10.33
C ALA A 105 13.03 7.47 -9.32
N GLU A 106 12.69 7.50 -8.05
CA GLU A 106 13.55 7.93 -6.94
C GLU A 106 13.21 7.15 -5.68
N ARG A 107 14.09 7.19 -4.68
CA ARG A 107 13.87 6.58 -3.38
C ARG A 107 13.01 7.47 -2.50
N LEU A 108 12.06 6.85 -1.77
CA LEU A 108 11.37 7.55 -0.68
C LEU A 108 12.36 7.78 0.47
N THR A 109 12.53 9.03 0.87
CA THR A 109 13.46 9.46 1.92
C THR A 109 12.76 10.40 2.89
N ALA A 110 13.36 10.66 4.05
CA ALA A 110 12.84 11.64 5.00
C ALA A 110 12.69 13.05 4.38
N ALA A 111 13.52 13.38 3.39
CA ALA A 111 13.50 14.69 2.73
C ALA A 111 12.32 14.89 1.77
N ASN A 112 11.83 13.83 1.10
CA ASN A 112 10.77 13.93 0.09
C ASN A 112 9.43 13.32 0.53
N ALA A 113 9.41 12.54 1.62
CA ALA A 113 8.23 11.74 2.00
C ALA A 113 7.00 12.60 2.32
N LEU A 114 7.15 13.66 3.13
CA LEU A 114 6.00 14.49 3.52
C LEU A 114 5.40 15.22 2.33
N ASP A 115 6.22 15.86 1.50
CA ASP A 115 5.75 16.63 0.34
C ASP A 115 5.10 15.72 -0.71
N LEU A 116 5.67 14.52 -0.91
CA LEU A 116 5.10 13.56 -1.85
C LEU A 116 3.77 12.99 -1.34
N ILE A 117 3.73 12.49 -0.10
CA ILE A 117 2.55 11.87 0.51
C ILE A 117 1.40 12.87 0.62
N ALA A 118 1.68 14.13 0.92
CA ALA A 118 0.65 15.17 1.03
C ALA A 118 -0.18 15.36 -0.24
N ARG A 119 0.36 15.02 -1.42
CA ARG A 119 -0.29 15.13 -2.73
C ARG A 119 -1.34 14.05 -3.00
N TYR A 120 -1.43 13.03 -2.16
CA TYR A 120 -2.33 11.88 -2.32
C TYR A 120 -3.31 11.77 -1.17
N ASP A 121 -4.42 11.07 -1.39
CA ASP A 121 -5.47 10.87 -0.38
C ASP A 121 -5.17 9.67 0.52
N ILE A 122 -4.52 8.65 -0.01
CA ILE A 122 -4.17 7.40 0.66
C ILE A 122 -2.85 6.84 0.11
N VAL A 123 -2.12 6.13 0.95
CA VAL A 123 -0.86 5.47 0.60
C VAL A 123 -1.02 3.96 0.71
N ALA A 124 -0.51 3.23 -0.28
CA ALA A 124 -0.34 1.78 -0.23
C ALA A 124 1.17 1.46 -0.20
N ASP A 125 1.64 0.89 0.91
CA ASP A 125 3.04 0.55 1.10
C ASP A 125 3.30 -0.92 0.77
N GLY A 126 3.91 -1.15 -0.39
CA GLY A 126 4.37 -2.45 -0.87
C GLY A 126 5.90 -2.62 -0.78
N SER A 127 6.57 -1.85 0.07
CA SER A 127 8.02 -1.95 0.26
C SER A 127 8.43 -3.28 0.92
N ASP A 128 9.66 -3.71 0.66
CA ASP A 128 10.23 -4.96 1.15
C ASP A 128 11.31 -4.77 2.23
N ASN A 129 11.46 -3.54 2.74
CA ASN A 129 12.45 -3.23 3.76
C ASN A 129 11.86 -2.42 4.91
N PHE A 130 12.41 -2.61 6.10
CA PHE A 130 11.91 -1.97 7.32
C PHE A 130 12.09 -0.45 7.30
N ALA A 131 13.21 0.06 6.80
CA ALA A 131 13.49 1.49 6.74
C ALA A 131 12.38 2.25 6.00
N THR A 132 12.05 1.85 4.79
CA THR A 132 10.97 2.45 4.00
C THR A 132 9.61 2.30 4.68
N ARG A 133 9.33 1.14 5.30
CA ARG A 133 8.05 0.88 5.96
C ARG A 133 7.82 1.79 7.18
N TYR A 134 8.83 1.94 8.04
CA TYR A 134 8.73 2.86 9.18
C TYR A 134 8.62 4.31 8.72
N LEU A 135 9.45 4.71 7.75
CA LEU A 135 9.39 6.05 7.16
C LEU A 135 8.00 6.35 6.59
N THR A 136 7.45 5.45 5.76
CA THR A 136 6.13 5.61 5.15
C THR A 136 5.04 5.73 6.21
N SER A 137 5.08 4.88 7.25
CA SER A 137 4.10 4.90 8.33
C SER A 137 4.15 6.21 9.13
N ASP A 138 5.35 6.66 9.51
CA ASP A 138 5.52 7.89 10.28
C ASP A 138 5.15 9.12 9.42
N ALA A 139 5.55 9.13 8.15
CA ALA A 139 5.19 10.21 7.22
C ALA A 139 3.67 10.30 7.00
N CYS A 140 2.97 9.17 6.86
CA CYS A 140 1.51 9.14 6.77
C CYS A 140 0.84 9.69 8.03
N TYR A 141 1.38 9.40 9.23
CA TYR A 141 0.90 9.97 10.48
C TYR A 141 1.02 11.52 10.47
N PHE A 142 2.20 12.05 10.15
CA PHE A 142 2.43 13.50 10.11
C PHE A 142 1.64 14.19 8.99
N ALA A 143 1.54 13.58 7.82
CA ALA A 143 0.76 14.08 6.69
C ALA A 143 -0.76 13.88 6.86
N LYS A 144 -1.21 13.19 7.93
CA LYS A 144 -2.60 12.85 8.20
C LYS A 144 -3.27 12.07 7.06
N LYS A 145 -2.57 11.07 6.53
CA LYS A 145 -3.06 10.22 5.43
C LYS A 145 -3.27 8.77 5.90
N PRO A 146 -4.34 8.11 5.45
CA PRO A 146 -4.50 6.66 5.62
C PRO A 146 -3.36 5.91 4.93
N LEU A 147 -2.96 4.79 5.54
CA LEU A 147 -1.94 3.89 5.02
C LEU A 147 -2.47 2.47 4.99
N VAL A 148 -2.38 1.80 3.84
CA VAL A 148 -2.54 0.35 3.72
C VAL A 148 -1.16 -0.25 3.54
N THR A 149 -0.73 -1.11 4.47
CA THR A 149 0.61 -1.71 4.44
C THR A 149 0.55 -3.21 4.60
N ALA A 150 1.39 -3.93 3.86
CA ALA A 150 1.54 -5.37 3.97
C ALA A 150 3.00 -5.77 4.07
N ALA A 151 3.22 -6.91 4.71
CA ALA A 151 4.49 -7.58 4.75
C ALA A 151 4.33 -9.03 4.26
N VAL A 152 5.32 -9.53 3.57
CA VAL A 152 5.31 -10.90 3.06
C VAL A 152 6.64 -11.57 3.41
N GLY A 153 6.53 -12.77 3.98
CA GLY A 153 7.65 -13.66 4.24
C GLY A 153 7.73 -14.78 3.18
N THR A 154 8.40 -15.86 3.51
CA THR A 154 8.59 -17.01 2.59
C THR A 154 7.26 -17.67 2.21
N PHE A 155 6.38 -17.93 3.21
CA PHE A 155 5.09 -18.59 3.05
C PHE A 155 3.98 -17.91 3.87
N ASP A 156 4.24 -16.80 4.47
CA ASP A 156 3.32 -16.07 5.33
C ASP A 156 3.26 -14.60 4.92
N GLY A 157 2.24 -13.92 5.39
CA GLY A 157 2.15 -12.48 5.20
C GLY A 157 1.10 -11.86 6.09
N ALA A 158 1.15 -10.55 6.16
CA ALA A 158 0.25 -9.77 6.98
C ALA A 158 -0.12 -8.45 6.30
N LEU A 159 -1.31 -7.94 6.60
CA LEU A 159 -1.88 -6.72 6.04
C LEU A 159 -2.65 -5.97 7.11
N THR A 160 -2.49 -4.66 7.16
CA THR A 160 -3.29 -3.78 8.03
C THR A 160 -3.55 -2.43 7.37
N THR A 161 -4.60 -1.74 7.83
CA THR A 161 -4.90 -0.35 7.48
C THR A 161 -4.66 0.54 8.70
N ILE A 162 -3.99 1.66 8.51
CA ILE A 162 -3.62 2.61 9.57
C ILE A 162 -4.24 3.97 9.27
N ARG A 163 -5.06 4.47 10.22
CA ARG A 163 -5.67 5.81 10.22
C ARG A 163 -5.32 6.52 11.52
N ALA A 164 -4.03 6.57 11.81
CA ALA A 164 -3.51 7.00 13.11
C ALA A 164 -3.78 8.48 13.45
N HIS A 165 -4.08 9.30 12.44
CA HIS A 165 -4.47 10.70 12.59
C HIS A 165 -5.93 10.89 13.03
N GLU A 166 -6.71 9.81 13.06
CA GLU A 166 -8.11 9.83 13.46
C GLU A 166 -8.29 9.16 14.82
N LYS A 167 -9.43 9.45 15.43
CA LYS A 167 -9.88 8.78 16.67
C LYS A 167 -10.96 7.77 16.36
N ARG A 168 -11.05 6.73 17.18
CA ARG A 168 -12.14 5.78 17.19
C ARG A 168 -13.43 6.45 17.66
N VAL A 169 -14.57 5.81 17.42
CA VAL A 169 -15.89 6.28 17.87
C VAL A 169 -15.93 6.50 19.40
N ASP A 170 -15.17 5.70 20.15
CA ASP A 170 -15.05 5.81 21.62
C ASP A 170 -14.08 6.91 22.09
N GLY A 171 -13.54 7.73 21.17
CA GLY A 171 -12.64 8.83 21.45
C GLY A 171 -11.16 8.43 21.63
N ARG A 172 -10.84 7.16 21.72
CA ARG A 172 -9.47 6.67 21.80
C ARG A 172 -8.72 6.86 20.47
N PRO A 173 -7.39 7.08 20.49
CA PRO A 173 -6.60 7.13 19.26
C PRO A 173 -6.68 5.81 18.48
N ASN A 174 -6.64 5.88 17.15
CA ASN A 174 -6.35 4.71 16.33
C ASN A 174 -4.88 4.29 16.48
N PRO A 175 -4.58 2.98 16.41
CA PRO A 175 -3.20 2.52 16.50
C PRO A 175 -2.38 2.90 15.28
N THR A 176 -1.07 3.06 15.47
CA THR A 176 -0.07 3.23 14.41
C THR A 176 0.61 1.89 14.11
N TYR A 177 1.46 1.86 13.08
CA TYR A 177 2.35 0.72 12.80
C TYR A 177 3.25 0.41 14.02
N ARG A 178 3.70 1.44 14.74
CA ARG A 178 4.55 1.32 15.93
C ARG A 178 3.82 0.77 17.16
N CYS A 179 2.49 0.64 17.13
CA CYS A 179 1.76 -0.12 18.16
C CYS A 179 1.89 -1.64 17.95
N LEU A 180 2.14 -2.11 16.72
CA LEU A 180 2.47 -3.50 16.43
C LEU A 180 3.98 -3.78 16.57
N PHE A 181 4.78 -2.85 16.05
CA PHE A 181 6.24 -2.98 15.95
C PHE A 181 6.86 -1.65 16.43
N PRO A 182 7.14 -1.50 17.74
CA PRO A 182 7.64 -0.23 18.29
C PRO A 182 8.95 0.24 17.68
N GLU A 183 9.86 -0.69 17.40
CA GLU A 183 11.19 -0.45 16.83
C GLU A 183 11.48 -1.43 15.69
N PRO A 184 12.28 -1.01 14.69
CA PRO A 184 12.75 -1.94 13.66
C PRO A 184 13.60 -3.05 14.29
N PRO A 185 13.56 -4.28 13.73
CA PRO A 185 14.40 -5.36 14.19
C PRO A 185 15.88 -4.98 14.04
N PRO A 186 16.77 -5.48 14.91
CA PRO A 186 18.21 -5.26 14.77
C PRO A 186 18.71 -5.66 13.37
N PRO A 187 19.66 -4.92 12.79
CA PRO A 187 20.21 -5.27 11.47
C PRO A 187 20.70 -6.71 11.41
N GLY A 188 20.35 -7.43 10.32
CA GLY A 188 20.76 -8.81 10.10
C GLY A 188 19.94 -9.89 10.84
N THR A 189 18.93 -9.52 11.64
CA THR A 189 18.09 -10.53 12.34
C THR A 189 16.97 -11.09 11.46
N VAL A 190 16.52 -10.31 10.47
CA VAL A 190 15.51 -10.76 9.50
C VAL A 190 16.14 -10.76 8.12
N PRO A 191 16.28 -11.93 7.46
CA PRO A 191 16.87 -12.01 6.13
C PRO A 191 15.97 -11.29 5.11
N ALA A 192 16.59 -10.63 4.13
CA ALA A 192 15.86 -10.05 3.02
C ALA A 192 15.15 -11.14 2.19
N CYS A 193 14.03 -10.79 1.54
CA CYS A 193 13.30 -11.73 0.66
C CYS A 193 14.19 -12.36 -0.44
N ALA A 194 15.24 -11.65 -0.86
CA ALA A 194 16.22 -12.15 -1.82
C ALA A 194 17.06 -13.31 -1.27
N GLU A 195 17.28 -13.36 0.04
CA GLU A 195 18.07 -14.38 0.74
C GLU A 195 17.18 -15.53 1.23
N ALA A 196 16.02 -15.21 1.80
CA ALA A 196 15.09 -16.21 2.35
C ALA A 196 14.28 -16.94 1.27
N GLY A 197 14.16 -16.35 0.08
CA GLY A 197 13.22 -16.81 -0.95
C GLY A 197 11.78 -16.36 -0.66
N ILE A 198 10.95 -16.40 -1.68
CA ILE A 198 9.52 -16.04 -1.61
C ILE A 198 8.72 -16.82 -2.65
N LEU A 199 7.58 -17.36 -2.24
CA LEU A 199 6.61 -17.96 -3.17
C LEU A 199 5.93 -16.85 -3.97
N GLY A 200 6.19 -16.80 -5.30
CA GLY A 200 5.81 -15.65 -6.14
C GLY A 200 4.32 -15.31 -6.18
N ALA A 201 3.44 -16.28 -5.99
CA ALA A 201 2.00 -16.03 -5.92
C ALA A 201 1.55 -15.33 -4.62
N LEU A 202 2.29 -15.46 -3.52
CA LEU A 202 1.90 -14.93 -2.22
C LEU A 202 1.82 -13.39 -2.19
N PRO A 203 2.83 -12.63 -2.68
CA PRO A 203 2.67 -11.18 -2.82
C PRO A 203 1.54 -10.79 -3.78
N GLY A 204 1.19 -11.64 -4.75
CA GLY A 204 0.01 -11.45 -5.60
C GLY A 204 -1.29 -11.45 -4.80
N ILE A 205 -1.47 -12.42 -3.89
CA ILE A 205 -2.62 -12.51 -2.99
C ILE A 205 -2.68 -11.27 -2.09
N LEU A 206 -1.61 -10.97 -1.36
CA LEU A 206 -1.57 -9.85 -0.43
C LEU A 206 -1.72 -8.49 -1.12
N GLY A 207 -1.08 -8.28 -2.27
CA GLY A 207 -1.25 -7.04 -3.02
C GLY A 207 -2.66 -6.86 -3.58
N SER A 208 -3.34 -7.94 -3.96
CA SER A 208 -4.76 -7.88 -4.32
C SER A 208 -5.64 -7.52 -3.12
N MET A 209 -5.35 -8.06 -1.94
CA MET A 209 -6.02 -7.69 -0.68
C MET A 209 -5.72 -6.23 -0.30
N MET A 210 -4.51 -5.74 -0.50
CA MET A 210 -4.18 -4.32 -0.32
C MET A 210 -5.02 -3.43 -1.24
N ALA A 211 -5.14 -3.79 -2.52
CA ALA A 211 -5.98 -3.04 -3.46
C ALA A 211 -7.45 -3.01 -3.01
N LEU A 212 -7.97 -4.14 -2.51
CA LEU A 212 -9.32 -4.22 -1.94
C LEU A 212 -9.48 -3.28 -0.73
N GLU A 213 -8.50 -3.24 0.19
CA GLU A 213 -8.52 -2.32 1.33
C GLU A 213 -8.47 -0.86 0.87
N VAL A 214 -7.64 -0.50 -0.10
CA VAL A 214 -7.59 0.86 -0.66
C VAL A 214 -8.94 1.25 -1.27
N ILE A 215 -9.56 0.36 -2.06
CA ILE A 215 -10.89 0.58 -2.62
C ILE A 215 -11.93 0.75 -1.51
N ARG A 216 -11.87 -0.08 -0.45
CA ARG A 216 -12.76 0.02 0.71
C ARG A 216 -12.62 1.36 1.43
N GLU A 217 -11.39 1.80 1.66
CA GLU A 217 -11.10 3.10 2.30
C GLU A 217 -11.64 4.29 1.49
N ILE A 218 -11.54 4.24 0.16
CA ILE A 218 -12.04 5.29 -0.72
C ILE A 218 -13.57 5.30 -0.79
N VAL A 219 -14.18 4.15 -0.99
CA VAL A 219 -15.63 4.03 -1.20
C VAL A 219 -16.38 4.11 0.12
N GLY A 220 -15.88 3.47 1.18
CA GLY A 220 -16.46 3.46 2.52
C GLY A 220 -17.50 2.35 2.70
N PHE A 221 -17.15 1.08 2.44
CA PHE A 221 -18.05 -0.06 2.66
C PHE A 221 -17.45 -1.09 3.62
N GLY A 222 -18.32 -1.84 4.28
CA GLY A 222 -17.92 -2.96 5.16
C GLY A 222 -17.05 -2.54 6.33
N GLU A 223 -16.29 -3.51 6.88
CA GLU A 223 -15.33 -3.30 7.97
C GLU A 223 -13.91 -3.39 7.44
N GLY A 224 -13.14 -2.31 7.56
CA GLY A 224 -11.72 -2.25 7.20
C GLY A 224 -10.79 -2.84 8.26
N LEU A 225 -9.50 -2.77 8.00
CA LEU A 225 -8.46 -3.34 8.86
C LEU A 225 -7.85 -2.32 9.86
N VAL A 226 -8.53 -1.22 10.17
CA VAL A 226 -8.05 -0.27 11.18
C VAL A 226 -8.10 -0.92 12.57
N GLY A 227 -6.92 -1.08 13.20
CA GLY A 227 -6.77 -1.80 14.47
C GLY A 227 -6.92 -3.32 14.35
N ARG A 228 -6.78 -3.85 13.14
CA ARG A 228 -6.86 -5.29 12.82
C ARG A 228 -5.72 -5.68 11.90
N LEU A 229 -5.08 -6.79 12.18
CA LEU A 229 -4.02 -7.39 11.38
C LEU A 229 -4.56 -8.66 10.72
N ALA A 230 -4.75 -8.64 9.41
CA ALA A 230 -5.06 -9.84 8.64
C ALA A 230 -3.76 -10.59 8.34
N MET A 231 -3.74 -11.88 8.61
CA MET A 231 -2.58 -12.75 8.43
C MET A 231 -2.94 -13.92 7.53
N ILE A 232 -1.99 -14.35 6.71
CA ILE A 232 -2.09 -15.55 5.88
C ILE A 232 -0.90 -16.48 6.16
N ASP A 233 -1.19 -17.76 6.33
CA ASP A 233 -0.22 -18.85 6.21
C ASP A 233 -0.51 -19.65 4.94
N ALA A 234 0.34 -19.49 3.93
CA ALA A 234 0.16 -20.15 2.63
C ALA A 234 0.46 -21.64 2.64
N ARG A 235 1.13 -22.18 3.69
CA ARG A 235 1.37 -23.62 3.81
C ARG A 235 0.10 -24.37 4.19
N SER A 236 -0.73 -23.77 5.04
CA SER A 236 -1.98 -24.35 5.51
C SER A 236 -3.22 -23.68 4.90
N MET A 237 -3.03 -22.66 4.06
CA MET A 237 -4.12 -21.78 3.53
C MET A 237 -5.00 -21.20 4.66
N ARG A 238 -4.39 -20.90 5.81
CA ARG A 238 -5.07 -20.33 6.95
C ARG A 238 -5.05 -18.81 6.89
N PHE A 239 -6.22 -18.23 7.12
CA PHE A 239 -6.40 -16.78 7.24
C PHE A 239 -6.87 -16.47 8.65
N GLU A 240 -6.20 -15.52 9.30
CA GLU A 240 -6.55 -15.06 10.64
C GLU A 240 -6.60 -13.54 10.66
N THR A 241 -7.43 -13.00 11.55
CA THR A 241 -7.46 -11.57 11.81
C THR A 241 -7.35 -11.34 13.31
N LEU A 242 -6.29 -10.68 13.72
CA LEU A 242 -6.03 -10.29 15.10
C LEU A 242 -6.39 -8.82 15.30
N SER A 243 -7.00 -8.50 16.43
CA SER A 243 -7.22 -7.10 16.83
C SER A 243 -6.03 -6.58 17.62
N TYR A 244 -5.67 -5.32 17.38
CA TYR A 244 -4.65 -4.61 18.16
C TYR A 244 -5.13 -3.19 18.49
N ALA A 245 -4.59 -2.64 19.57
CA ALA A 245 -5.01 -1.36 20.10
C ALA A 245 -3.87 -0.34 20.07
N TRP A 246 -4.22 0.93 20.23
CA TRP A 246 -3.25 1.98 20.47
C TRP A 246 -2.49 1.71 21.77
N ASP A 247 -1.17 1.85 21.70
CA ASP A 247 -0.25 1.72 22.84
C ASP A 247 0.09 3.10 23.39
N PRO A 248 -0.19 3.38 24.69
CA PRO A 248 0.23 4.62 25.35
C PRO A 248 1.74 4.85 25.36
N GLY A 249 2.54 3.80 25.29
CA GLY A 249 4.01 3.85 25.20
C GLY A 249 4.56 4.04 23.79
N ASN A 250 3.69 4.12 22.76
CA ASN A 250 4.09 4.26 21.37
C ASN A 250 5.00 5.47 21.14
N PRO A 251 6.17 5.30 20.51
CA PRO A 251 7.14 6.39 20.34
C PRO A 251 6.67 7.49 19.38
N LEU A 252 5.67 7.24 18.51
CA LEU A 252 5.16 8.21 17.54
C LEU A 252 3.91 8.96 18.06
N SER A 253 2.92 8.22 18.57
CA SER A 253 1.61 8.76 18.93
C SER A 253 1.22 8.52 20.39
N GLY A 254 2.13 8.01 21.22
CA GLY A 254 1.89 7.71 22.63
C GLY A 254 1.78 8.96 23.52
N GLN A 255 1.71 8.74 24.82
CA GLN A 255 1.60 9.84 25.79
C GLN A 255 2.87 10.69 25.86
N ASN A 256 4.04 10.10 25.60
CA ASN A 256 5.34 10.77 25.59
C ASN A 256 6.10 10.46 24.29
N PRO A 257 5.67 11.00 23.14
CA PRO A 257 6.25 10.64 21.86
C PRO A 257 7.69 11.15 21.74
N THR A 258 8.59 10.27 21.29
CA THR A 258 9.99 10.57 21.00
C THR A 258 10.25 10.85 19.54
N VAL A 259 9.44 10.30 18.64
CA VAL A 259 9.47 10.58 17.19
C VAL A 259 8.57 11.80 16.92
N LYS A 260 9.20 12.95 16.69
CA LYS A 260 8.49 14.24 16.52
C LYS A 260 8.49 14.73 15.07
N ASP A 261 9.35 14.19 14.24
CA ASP A 261 9.51 14.49 12.83
C ASP A 261 10.21 13.32 12.11
N LEU A 262 10.54 13.49 10.84
CA LEU A 262 11.23 12.49 10.02
C LEU A 262 12.75 12.61 10.03
N SER A 263 13.36 13.38 10.94
CA SER A 263 14.82 13.53 11.05
C SER A 263 15.53 12.31 11.64
N GLY A 264 14.77 11.35 12.17
CA GLY A 264 15.28 10.09 12.71
C GLY A 264 15.98 9.21 11.67
N LYS A 265 16.70 8.19 12.14
CA LYS A 265 17.29 7.17 11.26
C LYS A 265 16.22 6.14 10.89
N TYR A 266 15.99 6.00 9.59
CA TYR A 266 15.13 4.99 8.96
C TYR A 266 15.97 3.99 8.17
#